data_4f0292b458d7337314892c8bf5ea60b4
#
_entry.id   4f0292b458d7337314892c8bf5ea60b4
#
_cell.length_a   1.000
_cell.length_b   1.000
_cell.length_c   1.000
_cell.angle_alpha   90.00
_cell.angle_beta   90.00
_cell.angle_gamma   90.00
#
_symmetry.space_group_name_H-M   'P 1'
#
loop_
_entity.id
_entity.type
_entity.pdbx_description
1 polymer ?
#
loop_
_entity_poly.entity_id
_entity_poly.type
_entity_poly.pdbx_seq_one_letter_code
_entity_poly.pdbx_strand_id
1 'polypeptide(L)'
;MALVTGALHPDRLAALIMEDVGAVRPASISQGFADRVAGGDPEFDTVEEWARSLQARNERTPYHCFQHLARHGTKRLPTGKLGLKRDVLIQRDFVPLELWHYVERVRAPFLLLVGSESAIVGPDQHTRFRQIRPDIEIVTVQAAGHIIVHDKPEEFERAVLDFLRRHTL
;
A
#
# COMPACT_ATOMS: atom_id res chain seq x y z
N MET A 1 -5.67 -8.92 -1.29
CA MET A 1 -5.98 -9.92 -2.36
C MET A 1 -4.85 -10.92 -2.52
N ALA A 2 -3.62 -10.53 -2.92
CA ALA A 2 -2.50 -11.46 -3.20
C ALA A 2 -2.21 -12.47 -2.08
N LEU A 3 -2.17 -12.04 -0.81
CA LEU A 3 -1.98 -12.93 0.35
C LEU A 3 -3.04 -14.04 0.40
N VAL A 4 -4.32 -13.68 0.26
CA VAL A 4 -5.43 -14.65 0.32
C VAL A 4 -5.36 -15.60 -0.88
N THR A 5 -5.09 -15.07 -2.09
CA THR A 5 -4.94 -15.90 -3.30
C THR A 5 -3.78 -16.89 -3.14
N GLY A 6 -2.61 -16.44 -2.66
CA GLY A 6 -1.45 -17.32 -2.45
C GLY A 6 -1.69 -18.39 -1.38
N ALA A 7 -2.49 -18.08 -0.35
CA ALA A 7 -2.85 -19.05 0.68
C ALA A 7 -3.85 -20.10 0.20
N LEU A 8 -4.79 -19.71 -0.67
CA LEU A 8 -5.84 -20.59 -1.20
C LEU A 8 -5.39 -21.38 -2.44
N HIS A 9 -4.46 -20.84 -3.20
CA HIS A 9 -3.96 -21.41 -4.45
C HIS A 9 -2.42 -21.43 -4.49
N PRO A 10 -1.75 -22.17 -3.58
CA PRO A 10 -0.30 -22.14 -3.43
C PRO A 10 0.45 -22.53 -4.71
N ASP A 11 -0.11 -23.42 -5.53
CA ASP A 11 0.51 -23.87 -6.77
C ASP A 11 0.47 -22.80 -7.91
N ARG A 12 -0.22 -21.69 -7.69
CA ARG A 12 -0.31 -20.59 -8.65
C ARG A 12 0.57 -19.39 -8.30
N LEU A 13 1.33 -19.49 -7.22
CA LEU A 13 2.16 -18.40 -6.73
C LEU A 13 3.61 -18.82 -6.68
N ALA A 14 4.45 -18.20 -7.50
CA ALA A 14 5.90 -18.42 -7.49
C ALA A 14 6.57 -17.67 -6.32
N ALA A 15 6.09 -16.48 -6.01
CA ALA A 15 6.53 -15.68 -4.85
C ALA A 15 5.42 -14.71 -4.41
N LEU A 16 5.47 -14.25 -3.16
CA LEU A 16 4.63 -13.18 -2.63
C LEU A 16 5.50 -12.00 -2.22
N ILE A 17 5.23 -10.84 -2.80
CA ILE A 17 5.84 -9.57 -2.40
C ILE A 17 4.72 -8.66 -1.90
N MET A 18 4.83 -8.21 -0.66
CA MET A 18 3.92 -7.24 -0.06
C MET A 18 4.68 -5.94 0.23
N GLU A 19 4.15 -4.83 -0.26
CA GLU A 19 4.67 -3.49 -0.01
C GLU A 19 3.83 -2.83 1.07
N ASP A 20 4.41 -2.69 2.24
CA ASP A 20 3.90 -1.95 3.40
C ASP A 20 2.41 -2.20 3.73
N VAL A 21 2.00 -3.46 3.59
CA VAL A 21 0.65 -3.93 3.92
C VAL A 21 0.73 -5.05 4.93
N GLY A 22 0.08 -4.87 6.07
CA GLY A 22 0.03 -5.87 7.13
C GLY A 22 -1.09 -6.91 6.95
N ALA A 23 -1.06 -7.93 7.80
CA ALA A 23 -2.15 -8.91 7.90
C ALA A 23 -3.36 -8.37 8.67
N VAL A 24 -3.21 -7.21 9.32
CA VAL A 24 -4.28 -6.46 9.99
C VAL A 24 -4.10 -4.98 9.70
N ARG A 25 -5.21 -4.28 9.51
CA ARG A 25 -5.16 -2.82 9.32
C ARG A 25 -5.22 -2.12 10.68
N PRO A 26 -4.34 -1.15 10.96
CA PRO A 26 -4.43 -0.32 12.15
C PRO A 26 -5.79 0.40 12.27
N ALA A 27 -6.33 0.50 13.48
CA ALA A 27 -7.63 1.14 13.73
C ALA A 27 -7.64 2.61 13.30
N SER A 28 -6.53 3.35 13.48
CA SER A 28 -6.37 4.73 13.04
C SER A 28 -6.55 4.91 11.54
N ILE A 29 -6.10 3.96 10.74
CA ILE A 29 -6.29 3.99 9.27
C ILE A 29 -7.75 3.76 8.90
N SER A 30 -8.44 2.85 9.60
CA SER A 30 -9.87 2.60 9.40
C SER A 30 -10.71 3.83 9.75
N GLN A 31 -10.39 4.53 10.85
CA GLN A 31 -11.04 5.78 11.22
C GLN A 31 -10.85 6.87 10.15
N GLY A 32 -9.63 7.04 9.64
CA GLY A 32 -9.36 8.02 8.58
C GLY A 32 -10.10 7.71 7.26
N PHE A 33 -10.51 6.47 7.01
CA PHE A 33 -11.40 6.14 5.90
C PHE A 33 -12.85 6.53 6.18
N ALA A 34 -13.35 6.26 7.38
CA ALA A 34 -14.70 6.65 7.78
C ALA A 34 -14.87 8.18 7.72
N ASP A 35 -13.89 8.93 8.20
CA ASP A 35 -13.90 10.40 8.18
C ASP A 35 -13.94 10.95 6.75
N ARG A 36 -13.17 10.33 5.80
CA ARG A 36 -13.21 10.70 4.39
C ARG A 36 -14.55 10.42 3.73
N VAL A 37 -15.16 9.29 4.05
CA VAL A 37 -16.49 8.95 3.51
C VAL A 37 -17.53 9.93 4.02
N ALA A 38 -17.48 10.30 5.29
CA ALA A 38 -18.40 11.28 5.90
C ALA A 38 -18.22 12.69 5.30
N GLY A 39 -16.99 13.10 5.01
CA GLY A 39 -16.65 14.40 4.43
C GLY A 39 -16.88 14.51 2.91
N GLY A 40 -17.08 13.38 2.23
CA GLY A 40 -17.13 13.30 0.77
C GLY A 40 -15.74 13.42 0.12
N ASP A 41 -15.71 13.19 -1.19
CA ASP A 41 -14.48 13.39 -1.96
C ASP A 41 -14.29 14.89 -2.28
N PRO A 42 -13.07 15.40 -2.18
CA PRO A 42 -12.79 16.77 -2.54
C PRO A 42 -12.94 17.00 -4.05
N GLU A 43 -13.39 18.20 -4.41
CA GLU A 43 -13.40 18.68 -5.79
C GLU A 43 -12.28 19.71 -5.98
N PHE A 44 -11.70 19.75 -7.17
CA PHE A 44 -10.56 20.62 -7.53
C PHE A 44 -10.88 21.39 -8.82
N ASP A 45 -10.36 22.59 -8.94
CA ASP A 45 -10.48 23.36 -10.18
C ASP A 45 -9.47 22.88 -11.23
N THR A 46 -8.29 22.46 -10.80
CA THR A 46 -7.21 22.01 -11.68
C THR A 46 -6.53 20.71 -11.20
N VAL A 47 -5.91 20.01 -12.14
CA VAL A 47 -5.03 18.85 -11.84
C VAL A 47 -3.88 19.26 -10.93
N GLU A 48 -3.33 20.46 -11.15
CA GLU A 48 -2.22 21.01 -10.39
C GLU A 48 -2.58 21.25 -8.92
N GLU A 49 -3.76 21.79 -8.66
CA GLU A 49 -4.28 21.98 -7.30
C GLU A 49 -4.32 20.65 -6.53
N TRP A 50 -4.83 19.59 -7.15
CA TRP A 50 -4.84 18.29 -6.50
C TRP A 50 -3.43 17.72 -6.30
N ALA A 51 -2.56 17.80 -7.30
CA ALA A 51 -1.18 17.35 -7.18
C ALA A 51 -0.47 18.01 -5.99
N ARG A 52 -0.64 19.33 -5.80
CA ARG A 52 -0.09 20.06 -4.67
C ARG A 52 -0.70 19.65 -3.33
N SER A 53 -2.00 19.36 -3.29
CA SER A 53 -2.66 18.87 -2.09
C SER A 53 -2.16 17.48 -1.67
N LEU A 54 -1.78 16.64 -2.61
CA LEU A 54 -1.15 15.35 -2.34
C LEU A 54 0.28 15.54 -1.82
N GLN A 55 1.07 16.41 -2.44
CA GLN A 55 2.44 16.69 -2.03
C GLN A 55 2.51 17.24 -0.60
N ALA A 56 1.61 18.13 -0.24
CA ALA A 56 1.56 18.70 1.12
C ALA A 56 1.31 17.65 2.22
N ARG A 57 0.83 16.45 1.87
CA ARG A 57 0.61 15.34 2.79
C ARG A 57 1.73 14.31 2.79
N ASN A 58 2.58 14.34 1.79
CA ASN A 58 3.73 13.44 1.65
C ASN A 58 4.85 14.14 0.85
N GLU A 59 5.75 14.78 1.57
CA GLU A 59 6.87 15.52 0.99
C GLU A 59 7.99 14.60 0.46
N ARG A 60 7.97 13.29 0.80
CA ARG A 60 9.01 12.32 0.39
C ARG A 60 8.88 11.93 -1.06
N THR A 61 7.65 11.76 -1.52
CA THR A 61 7.37 11.38 -2.91
C THR A 61 7.69 12.53 -3.87
N PRO A 62 8.46 12.31 -4.93
CA PRO A 62 8.74 13.34 -5.94
C PRO A 62 7.48 13.92 -6.56
N TYR A 63 7.44 15.23 -6.75
CA TYR A 63 6.24 15.95 -7.21
C TYR A 63 5.65 15.42 -8.53
N HIS A 64 6.50 14.97 -9.46
CA HIS A 64 6.02 14.42 -10.75
C HIS A 64 5.13 13.18 -10.57
N CYS A 65 5.33 12.40 -9.51
CA CYS A 65 4.44 11.27 -9.18
C CYS A 65 3.03 11.75 -8.85
N PHE A 66 2.92 12.84 -8.09
CA PHE A 66 1.62 13.44 -7.76
C PHE A 66 0.96 14.08 -8.98
N GLN A 67 1.73 14.69 -9.87
CA GLN A 67 1.22 15.19 -11.15
C GLN A 67 0.63 14.05 -12.00
N HIS A 68 1.34 12.92 -12.06
CA HIS A 68 0.86 11.73 -12.76
C HIS A 68 -0.44 11.20 -12.13
N LEU A 69 -0.44 10.99 -10.81
CA LEU A 69 -1.63 10.54 -10.06
C LEU A 69 -2.81 11.48 -10.26
N ALA A 70 -2.60 12.79 -10.18
CA ALA A 70 -3.63 13.78 -10.35
C ALA A 70 -4.21 13.77 -11.76
N ARG A 71 -3.37 13.69 -12.78
CA ARG A 71 -3.81 13.64 -14.19
C ARG A 71 -4.66 12.41 -14.50
N HIS A 72 -4.26 11.24 -13.99
CA HIS A 72 -4.89 9.97 -14.32
C HIS A 72 -5.97 9.55 -13.33
N GLY A 73 -5.93 10.05 -12.10
CA GLY A 73 -6.88 9.73 -11.02
C GLY A 73 -8.13 10.62 -10.96
N THR A 74 -8.24 11.66 -11.83
CA THR A 74 -9.40 12.55 -11.86
C THR A 74 -10.28 12.34 -13.09
N LYS A 75 -11.53 12.75 -12.95
CA LYS A 75 -12.53 12.90 -14.02
C LYS A 75 -13.22 14.26 -13.87
N ARG A 76 -13.72 14.82 -15.00
CA ARG A 76 -14.53 16.02 -14.96
C ARG A 76 -15.94 15.69 -14.46
N LEU A 77 -16.42 16.48 -13.55
CA LEU A 77 -17.77 16.38 -12.96
C LEU A 77 -18.76 17.26 -13.75
N PRO A 78 -20.07 17.03 -13.58
CA PRO A 78 -21.11 17.91 -14.14
C PRO A 78 -21.01 19.37 -13.68
N THR A 79 -20.42 19.61 -12.50
CA THR A 79 -20.13 20.94 -11.95
C THR A 79 -19.05 21.70 -12.72
N GLY A 80 -18.34 21.01 -13.66
CA GLY A 80 -17.17 21.55 -14.34
C GLY A 80 -15.85 21.37 -13.58
N LYS A 81 -15.90 20.99 -12.32
CA LYS A 81 -14.73 20.69 -11.48
C LYS A 81 -14.16 19.30 -11.76
N LEU A 82 -13.02 19.02 -11.18
CA LEU A 82 -12.37 17.69 -11.19
C LEU A 82 -12.72 16.97 -9.89
N GLY A 83 -13.22 15.74 -10.00
CA GLY A 83 -13.42 14.81 -8.89
C GLY A 83 -12.56 13.57 -9.08
N LEU A 84 -12.46 12.74 -8.05
CA LEU A 84 -11.72 11.50 -8.10
C LEU A 84 -12.45 10.47 -8.97
N LYS A 85 -11.69 9.65 -9.73
CA LYS A 85 -12.26 8.53 -10.52
C LYS A 85 -12.74 7.39 -9.64
N ARG A 86 -12.12 7.21 -8.46
CA ARG A 86 -12.51 6.14 -7.53
C ARG A 86 -13.95 6.34 -7.06
N ASP A 87 -14.61 5.26 -6.72
CA ASP A 87 -15.87 5.31 -5.99
C ASP A 87 -15.57 5.43 -4.48
N VAL A 88 -16.10 6.48 -3.84
CA VAL A 88 -15.94 6.69 -2.39
C VAL A 88 -16.51 5.53 -1.58
N LEU A 89 -17.52 4.84 -2.11
CA LEU A 89 -18.18 3.72 -1.45
C LEU A 89 -17.24 2.52 -1.21
N ILE A 90 -16.15 2.40 -1.97
CA ILE A 90 -15.14 1.35 -1.73
C ILE A 90 -14.52 1.45 -0.33
N GLN A 91 -14.59 2.62 0.29
CA GLN A 91 -14.09 2.86 1.66
C GLN A 91 -15.19 2.79 2.71
N ARG A 92 -16.45 3.06 2.35
CA ARG A 92 -17.60 3.07 3.26
C ARG A 92 -17.86 1.72 3.90
N ASP A 93 -17.87 0.70 3.09
CA ASP A 93 -18.25 -0.66 3.50
C ASP A 93 -17.02 -1.54 3.79
N PHE A 94 -15.86 -0.90 3.98
CA PHE A 94 -14.64 -1.62 4.25
C PHE A 94 -14.62 -2.16 5.68
N VAL A 95 -14.66 -3.49 5.80
CA VAL A 95 -14.48 -4.21 7.06
C VAL A 95 -13.02 -4.62 7.19
N PRO A 96 -12.31 -4.18 8.25
CA PRO A 96 -10.95 -4.65 8.53
C PRO A 96 -10.96 -6.16 8.75
N LEU A 97 -10.16 -6.90 7.98
CA LEU A 97 -10.02 -8.34 8.14
C LEU A 97 -8.72 -8.66 8.86
N GLU A 98 -8.76 -9.63 9.75
CA GLU A 98 -7.56 -10.29 10.26
C GLU A 98 -7.17 -11.43 9.30
N LEU A 99 -5.97 -11.31 8.71
CA LEU A 99 -5.50 -12.21 7.66
C LEU A 99 -4.35 -13.13 8.13
N TRP A 100 -4.08 -13.19 9.44
CA TRP A 100 -2.96 -13.97 9.98
C TRP A 100 -3.02 -15.45 9.62
N HIS A 101 -4.20 -16.05 9.61
CA HIS A 101 -4.38 -17.44 9.20
C HIS A 101 -4.06 -17.72 7.71
N TYR A 102 -4.06 -16.68 6.86
CA TYR A 102 -3.58 -16.79 5.48
C TYR A 102 -2.05 -16.68 5.39
N VAL A 103 -1.42 -15.89 6.25
CA VAL A 103 0.05 -15.80 6.30
C VAL A 103 0.68 -17.17 6.52
N GLU A 104 0.14 -17.96 7.45
CA GLU A 104 0.59 -19.32 7.76
C GLU A 104 0.47 -20.28 6.56
N ARG A 105 -0.53 -20.07 5.71
CA ARG A 105 -0.85 -20.97 4.59
C ARG A 105 -0.10 -20.67 3.31
N VAL A 106 0.52 -19.51 3.16
CA VAL A 106 1.36 -19.19 1.99
C VAL A 106 2.59 -20.10 1.99
N ARG A 107 2.84 -20.82 0.91
CA ARG A 107 3.98 -21.73 0.76
C ARG A 107 5.12 -21.13 -0.04
N ALA A 108 4.80 -20.18 -0.91
CA ALA A 108 5.78 -19.51 -1.75
C ALA A 108 6.75 -18.64 -0.91
N PRO A 109 7.96 -18.36 -1.42
CA PRO A 109 8.84 -17.35 -0.85
C PRO A 109 8.10 -16.03 -0.61
N PHE A 110 8.36 -15.39 0.52
CA PHE A 110 7.58 -14.24 0.95
C PHE A 110 8.48 -13.08 1.35
N LEU A 111 8.38 -11.95 0.63
CA LEU A 111 9.03 -10.68 0.94
C LEU A 111 7.98 -9.69 1.46
N LEU A 112 8.26 -9.07 2.60
CA LEU A 112 7.55 -7.91 3.12
C LEU A 112 8.48 -6.70 3.11
N LEU A 113 8.18 -5.71 2.28
CA LEU A 113 8.85 -4.41 2.27
C LEU A 113 8.11 -3.46 3.20
N VAL A 114 8.83 -2.73 4.04
CA VAL A 114 8.24 -1.80 5.02
C VAL A 114 8.98 -0.48 4.96
N GLY A 115 8.23 0.62 4.89
CA GLY A 115 8.82 1.97 5.03
C GLY A 115 9.15 2.27 6.50
N SER A 116 10.36 2.76 6.77
CA SER A 116 10.79 3.05 8.15
C SER A 116 9.95 4.14 8.84
N GLU A 117 9.26 4.97 8.04
CA GLU A 117 8.40 6.06 8.51
C GLU A 117 6.91 5.78 8.25
N SER A 118 6.58 4.52 7.93
CA SER A 118 5.18 4.11 7.76
C SER A 118 4.54 3.76 9.10
N ALA A 119 3.26 4.13 9.24
CA ALA A 119 2.42 3.72 10.36
C ALA A 119 1.54 2.49 10.06
N ILE A 120 1.71 1.85 8.89
CA ILE A 120 0.83 0.75 8.45
C ILE A 120 1.28 -0.58 9.03
N VAL A 121 2.58 -0.87 8.95
CA VAL A 121 3.17 -2.13 9.44
C VAL A 121 4.17 -1.81 10.55
N GLY A 122 3.71 -1.90 11.79
CA GLY A 122 4.53 -1.60 12.96
C GLY A 122 5.36 -2.80 13.45
N PRO A 123 6.23 -2.58 14.46
CA PRO A 123 7.11 -3.60 15.03
C PRO A 123 6.37 -4.87 15.53
N ASP A 124 5.17 -4.69 16.09
CA ASP A 124 4.35 -5.81 16.58
C ASP A 124 3.94 -6.74 15.43
N GLN A 125 3.58 -6.16 14.28
CA GLN A 125 3.26 -6.93 13.08
C GLN A 125 4.51 -7.64 12.53
N HIS A 126 5.69 -6.99 12.52
CA HIS A 126 6.95 -7.63 12.13
C HIS A 126 7.24 -8.86 12.99
N THR A 127 7.11 -8.71 14.31
CA THR A 127 7.31 -9.81 15.28
C THR A 127 6.35 -10.95 14.98
N ARG A 128 5.06 -10.65 14.80
CA ARG A 128 4.05 -11.66 14.53
C ARG A 128 4.24 -12.36 13.17
N PHE A 129 4.64 -11.61 12.12
CA PHE A 129 5.00 -12.22 10.83
C PHE A 129 6.12 -13.25 11.00
N ARG A 130 7.21 -12.91 11.71
CA ARG A 130 8.33 -13.84 11.95
C ARG A 130 7.96 -15.03 12.83
N GLN A 131 7.04 -14.87 13.78
CA GLN A 131 6.54 -15.98 14.60
C GLN A 131 5.75 -16.99 13.77
N ILE A 132 4.91 -16.52 12.84
CA ILE A 132 4.07 -17.36 11.99
C ILE A 132 4.87 -17.94 10.81
N ARG A 133 5.74 -17.12 10.20
CA ARG A 133 6.58 -17.45 9.06
C ARG A 133 8.03 -17.08 9.35
N PRO A 134 8.81 -17.95 10.02
CA PRO A 134 10.22 -17.67 10.35
C PRO A 134 11.11 -17.45 9.11
N ASP A 135 10.70 -17.95 7.97
CA ASP A 135 11.36 -17.83 6.67
C ASP A 135 10.98 -16.56 5.89
N ILE A 136 10.08 -15.72 6.42
CA ILE A 136 9.71 -14.46 5.75
C ILE A 136 10.91 -13.50 5.70
N GLU A 137 11.16 -12.93 4.54
CA GLU A 137 12.10 -11.83 4.39
C GLU A 137 11.39 -10.51 4.67
N ILE A 138 11.86 -9.75 5.66
CA ILE A 138 11.34 -8.41 5.97
C ILE A 138 12.46 -7.40 5.72
N VAL A 139 12.27 -6.51 4.75
CA VAL A 139 13.20 -5.45 4.40
C VAL A 139 12.60 -4.10 4.77
N THR A 140 13.29 -3.34 5.64
CA THR A 140 12.90 -1.98 5.99
C THR A 140 13.66 -0.99 5.10
N VAL A 141 12.91 -0.23 4.31
CA VAL A 141 13.47 0.83 3.46
C VAL A 141 13.50 2.14 4.25
N GLN A 142 14.71 2.68 4.44
CA GLN A 142 14.93 3.89 5.24
C GLN A 142 14.38 5.15 4.56
N ALA A 143 13.84 6.06 5.36
CA ALA A 143 13.24 7.32 4.91
C ALA A 143 12.14 7.14 3.85
N ALA A 144 11.42 6.01 3.89
CA ALA A 144 10.24 5.73 3.08
C ALA A 144 8.99 5.70 3.96
N GLY A 145 7.89 6.25 3.45
CA GLY A 145 6.55 6.11 4.02
C GLY A 145 5.83 4.88 3.46
N HIS A 146 4.49 4.97 3.37
CA HIS A 146 3.65 3.87 2.93
C HIS A 146 3.82 3.49 1.45
N ILE A 147 4.16 4.42 0.58
CA ILE A 147 4.28 4.15 -0.87
C ILE A 147 5.77 4.13 -1.22
N ILE A 148 6.42 3.02 -0.86
CA ILE A 148 7.89 2.85 -0.97
C ILE A 148 8.34 3.00 -2.42
N VAL A 149 7.60 2.44 -3.36
CA VAL A 149 7.91 2.51 -4.79
C VAL A 149 7.95 3.94 -5.34
N HIS A 150 7.25 4.89 -4.71
CA HIS A 150 7.31 6.30 -5.07
C HIS A 150 8.37 7.08 -4.27
N ASP A 151 8.52 6.75 -2.99
CA ASP A 151 9.42 7.47 -2.08
C ASP A 151 10.89 7.09 -2.34
N LYS A 152 11.14 5.80 -2.63
CA LYS A 152 12.46 5.19 -2.77
C LYS A 152 12.48 4.13 -3.88
N PRO A 153 12.28 4.54 -5.15
CA PRO A 153 12.12 3.59 -6.26
C PRO A 153 13.34 2.68 -6.47
N GLU A 154 14.56 3.20 -6.32
CA GLU A 154 15.78 2.42 -6.52
C GLU A 154 15.98 1.35 -5.43
N GLU A 155 15.72 1.72 -4.17
CA GLU A 155 15.78 0.81 -3.04
C GLU A 155 14.70 -0.26 -3.11
N PHE A 156 13.49 0.11 -3.52
CA PHE A 156 12.39 -0.81 -3.77
C PHE A 156 12.76 -1.82 -4.85
N GLU A 157 13.20 -1.34 -6.03
CA GLU A 157 13.59 -2.21 -7.14
C GLU A 157 14.71 -3.16 -6.75
N ARG A 158 15.75 -2.65 -6.08
CA ARG A 158 16.88 -3.46 -5.62
C ARG A 158 16.42 -4.58 -4.69
N ALA A 159 15.61 -4.26 -3.68
CA ALA A 159 15.13 -5.25 -2.72
C ALA A 159 14.28 -6.34 -3.40
N VAL A 160 13.41 -5.95 -4.35
CA VAL A 160 12.59 -6.89 -5.12
C VAL A 160 13.47 -7.79 -6.01
N LEU A 161 14.38 -7.20 -6.79
CA LEU A 161 15.24 -7.96 -7.70
C LEU A 161 16.19 -8.91 -6.94
N ASP A 162 16.74 -8.47 -5.81
CA ASP A 162 17.60 -9.32 -4.99
C ASP A 162 16.84 -10.49 -4.37
N PHE A 163 15.59 -10.26 -3.93
CA PHE A 163 14.72 -11.33 -3.48
C PHE A 163 14.41 -12.34 -4.59
N LEU A 164 14.00 -11.87 -5.76
CA LEU A 164 13.70 -12.75 -6.91
C LEU A 164 14.92 -13.58 -7.33
N ARG A 165 16.11 -12.99 -7.40
CA ARG A 165 17.35 -13.69 -7.72
C ARG A 165 17.69 -14.78 -6.70
N ARG A 166 17.54 -14.52 -5.40
CA ARG A 166 17.79 -15.53 -4.35
C ARG A 166 16.89 -16.75 -4.48
N HIS A 167 15.68 -16.57 -4.98
CA HIS A 167 14.71 -17.65 -5.17
C HIS A 167 14.66 -18.21 -6.59
N THR A 168 15.58 -17.79 -7.47
CA THR A 168 15.69 -18.28 -8.85
C THR A 168 14.42 -18.05 -9.68
N LEU A 169 13.81 -16.86 -9.54
CA LEU A 169 12.58 -16.44 -10.19
C LEU A 169 12.81 -15.34 -11.25
#